data_2e7c032ea1025b575b9c1f6083ba4d91
#
_entry.id   2e7c032ea1025b575b9c1f6083ba4d91
#
_cell.length_a   1.000
_cell.length_b   1.000
_cell.length_c   1.000
_cell.angle_alpha   90.00
_cell.angle_beta   90.00
_cell.angle_gamma   90.00
#
_symmetry.space_group_name_H-M   'P 1'
#
loop_
_entity.id
_entity.type
_entity.pdbx_description
1 polymer ?
#
loop_
_entity_poly.entity_id
_entity_poly.type
_entity_poly.pdbx_seq_one_letter_code
_entity_poly.pdbx_strand_id
1 'polypeptide(L)'
;MIPAHSANGLPDRPLKVLWVIKGLGAGGAEQLLVQHARYRDASLVAPSVAYLLPQKTTLAASLEHLGCSPVVCLSARSSWDPLWIPRLRRVIRDGQFDIVHIHSPLVAIGARLAVRSLPRRSRPRIVVTEHNVWSSHAPLTRFADGLTAGRAETHLAVSGAVRDSLPGSIRERARVIRYGVDAAELRTETQHRAEERGRLGIADDEVVVGTVANLRATKGYPDLLVAAKEVVRRTGAVRFVAAGRGPLEDDLRAQKDRLGLGDRFTFLGYRADAVRVMAAFDIFCLASHYEGLPIALMEALALGLPVVATDVGGVAELITDGQEGVLVAPAQPAQLAEALVSLALDPARRAAMAEHARARADTLDAPRSVREVEAVYREIASVEDAAR
;
A
#
# COMPACT_ATOMS: atom_id res chain seq x y z
N MET A 1 7.39 -29.71 -27.94
CA MET A 1 5.93 -29.64 -27.96
C MET A 1 5.53 -28.16 -27.75
N ILE A 2 4.93 -27.57 -28.76
CA ILE A 2 4.38 -26.20 -28.66
C ILE A 2 3.07 -26.31 -27.89
N PRO A 3 2.84 -25.58 -26.80
CA PRO A 3 1.58 -25.63 -26.09
C PRO A 3 0.43 -25.19 -27.01
N ALA A 4 -0.69 -25.90 -26.97
CA ALA A 4 -1.90 -25.53 -27.67
C ALA A 4 -2.37 -24.14 -27.14
N HIS A 5 -2.80 -23.28 -28.05
CA HIS A 5 -3.33 -21.96 -27.73
C HIS A 5 -4.83 -21.96 -28.05
N SER A 6 -5.60 -21.34 -27.17
CA SER A 6 -7.03 -21.10 -27.41
C SER A 6 -7.23 -20.11 -28.56
N ALA A 7 -8.46 -20.01 -29.09
CA ALA A 7 -8.83 -19.09 -30.17
C ALA A 7 -8.51 -17.61 -29.86
N ASN A 8 -8.19 -17.28 -28.61
CA ASN A 8 -7.84 -15.94 -28.13
C ASN A 8 -6.33 -15.73 -27.90
N GLY A 9 -5.45 -16.62 -28.39
CA GLY A 9 -3.99 -16.50 -28.24
C GLY A 9 -3.46 -16.74 -26.81
N LEU A 10 -4.30 -17.15 -25.86
CA LEU A 10 -3.89 -17.49 -24.51
C LEU A 10 -3.58 -18.98 -24.40
N PRO A 11 -2.64 -19.40 -23.52
CA PRO A 11 -2.40 -20.80 -23.25
C PRO A 11 -3.64 -21.46 -22.61
N ASP A 12 -3.87 -22.75 -22.92
CA ASP A 12 -4.97 -23.56 -22.35
C ASP A 12 -4.76 -23.91 -20.85
N ARG A 13 -3.98 -23.13 -20.16
CA ARG A 13 -3.69 -23.23 -18.72
C ARG A 13 -3.65 -21.83 -18.10
N PRO A 14 -3.78 -21.73 -16.76
CA PRO A 14 -3.55 -20.44 -16.08
C PRO A 14 -2.16 -19.87 -16.37
N LEU A 15 -2.08 -18.55 -16.50
CA LEU A 15 -0.83 -17.82 -16.66
C LEU A 15 0.02 -17.98 -15.40
N LYS A 16 1.24 -18.45 -15.55
CA LYS A 16 2.22 -18.51 -14.46
C LYS A 16 2.78 -17.11 -14.21
N VAL A 17 2.37 -16.48 -13.13
CA VAL A 17 2.80 -15.13 -12.78
C VAL A 17 3.71 -15.16 -11.55
N LEU A 18 4.95 -14.65 -11.70
CA LEU A 18 5.84 -14.46 -10.56
C LEU A 18 5.73 -13.02 -10.05
N TRP A 19 5.20 -12.84 -8.85
CA TRP A 19 5.25 -11.56 -8.14
C TRP A 19 6.60 -11.42 -7.44
N VAL A 20 7.30 -10.30 -7.70
CA VAL A 20 8.61 -10.04 -7.11
C VAL A 20 8.55 -8.77 -6.27
N ILE A 21 8.84 -8.89 -4.98
CA ILE A 21 8.74 -7.80 -4.02
C ILE A 21 9.96 -7.76 -3.08
N LYS A 22 10.20 -6.61 -2.46
CA LYS A 22 11.33 -6.42 -1.53
C LYS A 22 11.23 -7.27 -0.26
N GLY A 23 10.03 -7.48 0.25
CA GLY A 23 9.77 -8.27 1.46
C GLY A 23 8.28 -8.51 1.62
N LEU A 24 7.89 -9.42 2.49
CA LEU A 24 6.50 -9.75 2.82
C LEU A 24 6.17 -9.29 4.25
N GLY A 25 6.51 -8.03 4.57
CA GLY A 25 6.11 -7.37 5.82
C GLY A 25 4.65 -6.90 5.77
N ALA A 26 4.22 -6.21 6.84
CA ALA A 26 2.87 -5.64 6.91
C ALA A 26 2.81 -4.23 6.28
N GLY A 27 3.24 -4.09 5.03
CA GLY A 27 3.17 -2.83 4.29
C GLY A 27 2.02 -2.82 3.29
N GLY A 28 1.65 -1.63 2.78
CA GLY A 28 0.55 -1.49 1.83
C GLY A 28 0.76 -2.28 0.54
N ALA A 29 1.94 -2.21 -0.07
CA ALA A 29 2.22 -2.96 -1.30
C ALA A 29 2.12 -4.48 -1.10
N GLU A 30 2.54 -4.97 0.07
CA GLU A 30 2.45 -6.37 0.45
C GLU A 30 0.99 -6.82 0.68
N GLN A 31 0.16 -5.97 1.28
CA GLN A 31 -1.28 -6.24 1.45
C GLN A 31 -2.01 -6.32 0.10
N LEU A 32 -1.59 -5.52 -0.88
CA LEU A 32 -2.15 -5.63 -2.24
C LEU A 32 -1.88 -6.97 -2.91
N LEU A 33 -0.74 -7.62 -2.62
CA LEU A 33 -0.49 -8.99 -3.09
C LEU A 33 -1.45 -10.00 -2.43
N VAL A 34 -1.73 -9.84 -1.14
CA VAL A 34 -2.70 -10.68 -0.43
C VAL A 34 -4.09 -10.50 -1.02
N GLN A 35 -4.52 -9.27 -1.28
CA GLN A 35 -5.79 -8.99 -1.95
C GLN A 35 -5.85 -9.60 -3.36
N HIS A 36 -4.77 -9.46 -4.13
CA HIS A 36 -4.71 -10.06 -5.46
C HIS A 36 -4.79 -11.59 -5.39
N ALA A 37 -4.08 -12.22 -4.46
CA ALA A 37 -4.16 -13.66 -4.25
C ALA A 37 -5.57 -14.11 -3.86
N ARG A 38 -6.28 -13.29 -3.05
CA ARG A 38 -7.62 -13.60 -2.54
C ARG A 38 -8.71 -13.51 -3.63
N TYR A 39 -8.67 -12.46 -4.46
CA TYR A 39 -9.73 -12.16 -5.42
C TYR A 39 -9.41 -12.57 -6.86
N ARG A 40 -8.24 -13.18 -7.10
CA ARG A 40 -7.84 -13.61 -8.44
C ARG A 40 -8.80 -14.63 -9.06
N ASP A 41 -8.88 -14.60 -10.36
CA ASP A 41 -9.43 -15.70 -11.15
C ASP A 41 -8.39 -16.84 -11.21
N ALA A 42 -8.60 -17.92 -10.45
CA ALA A 42 -7.68 -19.06 -10.38
C ALA A 42 -7.61 -19.85 -11.70
N SER A 43 -8.60 -19.70 -12.58
CA SER A 43 -8.56 -20.28 -13.94
C SER A 43 -7.64 -19.48 -14.88
N LEU A 44 -7.38 -18.22 -14.56
CA LEU A 44 -6.52 -17.33 -15.37
C LEU A 44 -5.12 -17.20 -14.80
N VAL A 45 -4.94 -17.10 -13.46
CA VAL A 45 -3.66 -16.75 -12.83
C VAL A 45 -3.24 -17.79 -11.81
N ALA A 46 -2.06 -18.38 -12.04
CA ALA A 46 -1.33 -19.22 -11.09
C ALA A 46 -0.14 -18.42 -10.51
N PRO A 47 -0.30 -17.78 -9.33
CA PRO A 47 0.70 -16.90 -8.79
C PRO A 47 1.79 -17.67 -8.03
N SER A 48 3.03 -17.20 -8.17
CA SER A 48 4.17 -17.51 -7.30
C SER A 48 4.75 -16.22 -6.77
N VAL A 49 5.46 -16.28 -5.66
CA VAL A 49 6.04 -15.08 -5.04
C VAL A 49 7.53 -15.26 -4.80
N ALA A 50 8.32 -14.25 -5.15
CA ALA A 50 9.73 -14.16 -4.75
C ALA A 50 9.95 -12.85 -3.97
N TYR A 51 10.56 -12.95 -2.79
CA TYR A 51 10.89 -11.78 -1.99
C TYR A 51 12.36 -11.79 -1.53
N LEU A 52 12.93 -10.59 -1.30
CA LEU A 52 14.36 -10.46 -1.07
C LEU A 52 14.78 -10.70 0.39
N LEU A 53 14.08 -10.05 1.33
CA LEU A 53 14.54 -9.87 2.71
C LEU A 53 13.97 -10.94 3.65
N PRO A 54 14.81 -11.86 4.19
CA PRO A 54 14.34 -12.98 5.03
C PRO A 54 13.70 -12.55 6.36
N GLN A 55 14.01 -11.33 6.85
CA GLN A 55 13.42 -10.80 8.09
C GLN A 55 12.01 -10.21 7.89
N LYS A 56 11.46 -10.22 6.68
CA LYS A 56 10.14 -9.70 6.34
C LYS A 56 9.26 -10.80 5.74
N THR A 57 8.69 -11.63 6.60
CA THR A 57 7.95 -12.84 6.21
C THR A 57 6.52 -12.89 6.73
N THR A 58 6.04 -11.80 7.35
CA THR A 58 4.74 -11.77 8.04
C THR A 58 3.58 -12.29 7.18
N LEU A 59 3.57 -11.97 5.88
CA LEU A 59 2.49 -12.34 4.96
C LEU A 59 2.79 -13.58 4.11
N ALA A 60 3.95 -14.27 4.31
CA ALA A 60 4.31 -15.42 3.48
C ALA A 60 3.31 -16.57 3.63
N ALA A 61 3.01 -16.97 4.88
CA ALA A 61 2.06 -18.04 5.16
C ALA A 61 0.63 -17.73 4.63
N SER A 62 0.20 -16.45 4.71
CA SER A 62 -1.09 -16.04 4.17
C SER A 62 -1.15 -16.19 2.65
N LEU A 63 -0.08 -15.84 1.94
CA LEU A 63 0.00 -16.01 0.49
C LEU A 63 0.04 -17.48 0.07
N GLU A 64 0.75 -18.34 0.82
CA GLU A 64 0.75 -19.79 0.60
C GLU A 64 -0.66 -20.37 0.81
N HIS A 65 -1.35 -19.99 1.88
CA HIS A 65 -2.72 -20.42 2.17
C HIS A 65 -3.71 -19.98 1.08
N LEU A 66 -3.49 -18.82 0.48
CA LEU A 66 -4.26 -18.31 -0.65
C LEU A 66 -3.85 -18.95 -1.99
N GLY A 67 -3.00 -19.97 -1.98
CA GLY A 67 -2.62 -20.74 -3.16
C GLY A 67 -1.52 -20.12 -4.02
N CYS A 68 -0.73 -19.17 -3.49
CA CYS A 68 0.51 -18.77 -4.14
C CYS A 68 1.57 -19.88 -3.96
N SER A 69 2.09 -20.45 -5.04
CA SER A 69 3.08 -21.52 -4.95
C SER A 69 4.05 -21.52 -6.15
N PRO A 70 5.36 -21.56 -5.87
CA PRO A 70 6.02 -21.42 -4.58
C PRO A 70 6.11 -19.98 -4.06
N VAL A 71 6.27 -19.82 -2.74
CA VAL A 71 6.68 -18.57 -2.10
C VAL A 71 8.16 -18.68 -1.70
N VAL A 72 9.04 -17.95 -2.39
CA VAL A 72 10.50 -18.14 -2.32
C VAL A 72 11.20 -16.93 -1.72
N CYS A 73 11.98 -17.13 -0.66
CA CYS A 73 12.91 -16.14 -0.14
C CYS A 73 14.23 -16.17 -0.93
N LEU A 74 14.62 -15.04 -1.50
CA LEU A 74 15.90 -14.89 -2.21
C LEU A 74 17.07 -14.63 -1.27
N SER A 75 16.84 -14.56 0.04
CA SER A 75 17.84 -14.45 1.11
C SER A 75 18.89 -13.37 0.87
N ALA A 76 18.47 -12.19 0.48
CA ALA A 76 19.34 -11.03 0.35
C ALA A 76 19.71 -10.49 1.75
N ARG A 77 20.98 -10.18 1.98
CA ARG A 77 21.45 -9.56 3.24
C ARG A 77 20.90 -8.14 3.41
N SER A 78 20.76 -7.44 2.29
CA SER A 78 20.15 -6.11 2.22
C SER A 78 19.53 -5.90 0.83
N SER A 79 18.80 -4.81 0.65
CA SER A 79 18.22 -4.47 -0.67
C SER A 79 19.29 -4.20 -1.74
N TRP A 80 20.52 -3.85 -1.33
CA TRP A 80 21.65 -3.55 -2.20
C TRP A 80 22.58 -4.76 -2.43
N ASP A 81 22.32 -5.91 -1.78
CA ASP A 81 23.08 -7.14 -2.01
C ASP A 81 22.76 -7.69 -3.40
N PRO A 82 23.70 -7.69 -4.38
CA PRO A 82 23.39 -8.12 -5.74
C PRO A 82 23.21 -9.64 -5.86
N LEU A 83 23.55 -10.42 -4.84
CA LEU A 83 23.54 -11.90 -4.90
C LEU A 83 22.14 -12.50 -5.05
N TRP A 84 21.07 -11.71 -4.79
CA TRP A 84 19.71 -12.16 -5.05
C TRP A 84 19.37 -12.22 -6.56
N ILE A 85 20.07 -11.46 -7.42
CA ILE A 85 19.78 -11.41 -8.85
C ILE A 85 20.01 -12.78 -9.54
N PRO A 86 21.16 -13.48 -9.37
CA PRO A 86 21.34 -14.82 -9.93
C PRO A 86 20.38 -15.85 -9.31
N ARG A 87 19.95 -15.68 -8.04
CA ARG A 87 18.94 -16.55 -7.43
C ARG A 87 17.58 -16.33 -8.08
N LEU A 88 17.17 -15.07 -8.26
CA LEU A 88 15.93 -14.73 -8.98
C LEU A 88 15.97 -15.27 -10.42
N ARG A 89 17.10 -15.11 -11.12
CA ARG A 89 17.28 -15.67 -12.48
C ARG A 89 17.02 -17.17 -12.51
N ARG A 90 17.51 -17.91 -11.50
CA ARG A 90 17.27 -19.36 -11.39
C ARG A 90 15.78 -19.64 -11.17
N VAL A 91 15.12 -18.95 -10.24
CA VAL A 91 13.68 -19.08 -10.00
C VAL A 91 12.87 -18.83 -11.27
N ILE A 92 13.19 -17.76 -12.02
CA ILE A 92 12.48 -17.44 -13.27
C ILE A 92 12.69 -18.54 -14.32
N ARG A 93 13.94 -19.02 -14.50
CA ARG A 93 14.27 -20.06 -15.47
C ARG A 93 13.54 -21.37 -15.16
N ASP A 94 13.62 -21.81 -13.90
CA ASP A 94 13.12 -23.13 -13.48
C ASP A 94 11.59 -23.15 -13.41
N GLY A 95 10.97 -22.01 -13.03
CA GLY A 95 9.52 -21.86 -12.97
C GLY A 95 8.82 -21.67 -14.32
N GLN A 96 9.57 -21.26 -15.36
CA GLN A 96 9.02 -21.01 -16.70
C GLN A 96 7.78 -20.11 -16.67
N PHE A 97 7.92 -18.93 -16.06
CA PHE A 97 6.84 -17.97 -15.89
C PHE A 97 6.50 -17.26 -17.21
N ASP A 98 5.23 -16.99 -17.41
CA ASP A 98 4.73 -16.18 -18.54
C ASP A 98 4.95 -14.68 -18.25
N ILE A 99 4.75 -14.29 -16.97
CA ILE A 99 4.86 -12.91 -16.54
C ILE A 99 5.70 -12.82 -15.25
N VAL A 100 6.55 -11.80 -15.17
CA VAL A 100 7.20 -11.35 -13.93
C VAL A 100 6.65 -9.98 -13.58
N HIS A 101 5.86 -9.90 -12.50
CA HIS A 101 5.27 -8.66 -12.01
C HIS A 101 6.02 -8.16 -10.78
N ILE A 102 6.54 -6.96 -10.83
CA ILE A 102 7.50 -6.40 -9.88
C ILE A 102 6.86 -5.23 -9.13
N HIS A 103 7.03 -5.22 -7.80
CA HIS A 103 6.38 -4.28 -6.90
C HIS A 103 7.35 -3.35 -6.15
N SER A 104 8.47 -2.98 -6.75
CA SER A 104 9.43 -2.01 -6.16
C SER A 104 10.46 -1.59 -7.19
N PRO A 105 10.79 -0.29 -7.34
CA PRO A 105 11.77 0.20 -8.32
C PRO A 105 13.17 -0.44 -8.16
N LEU A 106 13.66 -0.55 -6.92
CA LEU A 106 14.97 -1.17 -6.67
C LEU A 106 14.98 -2.64 -7.10
N VAL A 107 13.87 -3.36 -6.84
CA VAL A 107 13.73 -4.76 -7.26
C VAL A 107 13.60 -4.85 -8.78
N ALA A 108 12.95 -3.86 -9.41
CA ALA A 108 12.76 -3.81 -10.85
C ALA A 108 14.10 -3.77 -11.60
N ILE A 109 15.07 -2.98 -11.12
CA ILE A 109 16.41 -2.91 -11.71
C ILE A 109 17.04 -4.30 -11.81
N GLY A 110 17.11 -5.03 -10.70
CA GLY A 110 17.74 -6.36 -10.67
C GLY A 110 16.91 -7.44 -11.38
N ALA A 111 15.58 -7.38 -11.31
CA ALA A 111 14.69 -8.32 -11.99
C ALA A 111 14.80 -8.18 -13.52
N ARG A 112 14.90 -6.96 -14.05
CA ARG A 112 15.17 -6.70 -15.47
C ARG A 112 16.48 -7.31 -15.91
N LEU A 113 17.54 -7.17 -15.11
CA LEU A 113 18.84 -7.81 -15.39
C LEU A 113 18.72 -9.34 -15.40
N ALA A 114 18.02 -9.92 -14.42
CA ALA A 114 17.77 -11.36 -14.36
C ALA A 114 17.03 -11.85 -15.60
N VAL A 115 15.92 -11.20 -16.00
CA VAL A 115 15.14 -11.56 -17.19
C VAL A 115 15.94 -11.38 -18.47
N ARG A 116 16.65 -10.26 -18.65
CA ARG A 116 17.46 -9.99 -19.85
C ARG A 116 18.63 -10.96 -20.04
N SER A 117 19.14 -11.56 -18.96
CA SER A 117 20.18 -12.58 -18.99
C SER A 117 19.70 -13.97 -19.46
N LEU A 118 18.40 -14.19 -19.58
CA LEU A 118 17.81 -15.42 -20.12
C LEU A 118 17.83 -15.42 -21.66
N PRO A 119 17.81 -16.59 -22.30
CA PRO A 119 17.61 -16.69 -23.76
C PRO A 119 16.30 -15.99 -24.16
N ARG A 120 16.30 -15.28 -25.29
CA ARG A 120 15.13 -14.48 -25.73
C ARG A 120 13.82 -15.26 -25.71
N ARG A 121 13.84 -16.52 -26.15
CA ARG A 121 12.67 -17.40 -26.21
C ARG A 121 12.10 -17.83 -24.84
N SER A 122 12.89 -17.64 -23.78
CA SER A 122 12.52 -18.03 -22.41
C SER A 122 12.28 -16.82 -21.49
N ARG A 123 12.18 -15.61 -22.07
CA ARG A 123 11.98 -14.38 -21.29
C ARG A 123 10.51 -14.18 -21.01
N PRO A 124 10.10 -14.11 -19.73
CA PRO A 124 8.75 -13.69 -19.36
C PRO A 124 8.51 -12.22 -19.73
N ARG A 125 7.24 -11.84 -19.87
CA ARG A 125 6.84 -10.44 -19.94
C ARG A 125 7.07 -9.77 -18.60
N ILE A 126 7.40 -8.48 -18.63
CA ILE A 126 7.64 -7.70 -17.40
C ILE A 126 6.50 -6.71 -17.19
N VAL A 127 5.92 -6.74 -15.99
CA VAL A 127 5.00 -5.74 -15.45
C VAL A 127 5.64 -5.12 -14.23
N VAL A 128 5.55 -3.80 -14.09
CA VAL A 128 6.08 -3.08 -12.94
C VAL A 128 4.95 -2.24 -12.34
N THR A 129 4.64 -2.43 -11.06
CA THR A 129 3.72 -1.56 -10.33
C THR A 129 4.49 -0.57 -9.48
N GLU A 130 4.21 0.71 -9.72
CA GLU A 130 4.74 1.83 -8.95
C GLU A 130 3.78 2.18 -7.81
N HIS A 131 4.28 1.99 -6.57
CA HIS A 131 3.50 2.17 -5.34
C HIS A 131 3.67 3.52 -4.66
N ASN A 132 4.61 4.35 -5.13
CA ASN A 132 4.90 5.67 -4.56
C ASN A 132 5.27 6.66 -5.65
N VAL A 133 5.14 7.95 -5.34
CA VAL A 133 5.60 9.00 -6.24
C VAL A 133 7.11 8.89 -6.49
N TRP A 134 7.53 9.17 -7.72
CA TRP A 134 8.92 8.99 -8.17
C TRP A 134 9.95 9.73 -7.32
N SER A 135 9.59 10.93 -6.85
CA SER A 135 10.46 11.76 -6.00
C SER A 135 10.76 11.15 -4.63
N SER A 136 9.93 10.22 -4.15
CA SER A 136 10.15 9.54 -2.86
C SER A 136 11.31 8.53 -2.88
N HIS A 137 11.80 8.17 -4.07
CA HIS A 137 12.90 7.22 -4.23
C HIS A 137 14.26 7.92 -4.20
N ALA A 138 15.29 7.21 -3.69
CA ALA A 138 16.65 7.71 -3.67
C ALA A 138 17.13 8.07 -5.09
N PRO A 139 17.92 9.16 -5.26
CA PRO A 139 18.36 9.64 -6.59
C PRO A 139 19.04 8.56 -7.43
N LEU A 140 19.90 7.74 -6.80
CA LEU A 140 20.58 6.63 -7.48
C LEU A 140 19.59 5.56 -7.98
N THR A 141 18.58 5.23 -7.18
CA THR A 141 17.53 4.29 -7.59
C THR A 141 16.75 4.83 -8.78
N ARG A 142 16.36 6.12 -8.75
CA ARG A 142 15.64 6.78 -9.85
C ARG A 142 16.46 6.74 -11.15
N PHE A 143 17.74 7.06 -11.06
CA PHE A 143 18.64 7.05 -12.22
C PHE A 143 18.78 5.64 -12.80
N ALA A 144 19.10 4.65 -11.98
CA ALA A 144 19.29 3.27 -12.41
C ALA A 144 17.97 2.63 -12.94
N ASP A 145 16.84 2.95 -12.33
CA ASP A 145 15.53 2.48 -12.79
C ASP A 145 15.18 3.09 -14.16
N GLY A 146 15.35 4.40 -14.33
CA GLY A 146 15.16 5.07 -15.62
C GLY A 146 16.04 4.53 -16.73
N LEU A 147 17.31 4.18 -16.44
CA LEU A 147 18.23 3.57 -17.41
C LEU A 147 17.85 2.13 -17.78
N THR A 148 17.31 1.37 -16.84
CA THR A 148 16.98 -0.04 -17.04
C THR A 148 15.58 -0.28 -17.56
N ALA A 149 14.66 0.68 -17.39
CA ALA A 149 13.31 0.60 -17.90
C ALA A 149 13.28 0.40 -19.42
N GLY A 150 12.61 -0.65 -19.88
CA GLY A 150 12.53 -1.03 -21.29
C GLY A 150 11.22 -0.59 -21.94
N ARG A 151 11.21 -0.42 -23.26
CA ARG A 151 9.99 -0.07 -24.02
C ARG A 151 8.94 -1.18 -24.02
N ALA A 152 9.38 -2.43 -23.86
CA ALA A 152 8.51 -3.60 -23.87
C ALA A 152 7.87 -3.90 -22.48
N GLU A 153 8.15 -3.07 -21.48
CA GLU A 153 7.60 -3.25 -20.14
C GLU A 153 6.25 -2.54 -20.02
N THR A 154 5.32 -3.19 -19.30
CA THR A 154 4.06 -2.57 -18.90
C THR A 154 4.20 -1.96 -17.51
N HIS A 155 3.90 -0.68 -17.38
CA HIS A 155 3.94 0.01 -16.11
C HIS A 155 2.51 0.26 -15.59
N LEU A 156 2.29 -0.04 -14.33
CA LEU A 156 1.07 0.24 -13.59
C LEU A 156 1.39 1.25 -12.50
N ALA A 157 0.53 2.23 -12.32
CA ALA A 157 0.61 3.21 -11.24
C ALA A 157 -0.62 3.08 -10.35
N VAL A 158 -0.42 3.08 -9.04
CA VAL A 158 -1.53 2.92 -8.06
C VAL A 158 -2.45 4.14 -7.99
N SER A 159 -2.01 5.29 -8.53
CA SER A 159 -2.80 6.53 -8.61
C SER A 159 -2.36 7.38 -9.79
N GLY A 160 -3.20 8.36 -10.18
CA GLY A 160 -2.85 9.37 -11.19
C GLY A 160 -1.63 10.19 -10.75
N ALA A 161 -1.56 10.59 -9.48
CA ALA A 161 -0.42 11.31 -8.92
C ALA A 161 0.89 10.51 -9.03
N VAL A 162 0.85 9.20 -8.80
CA VAL A 162 2.03 8.34 -9.02
C VAL A 162 2.41 8.32 -10.49
N ARG A 163 1.47 8.07 -11.40
CA ARG A 163 1.73 8.09 -12.86
C ARG A 163 2.36 9.43 -13.30
N ASP A 164 1.79 10.54 -12.87
CA ASP A 164 2.20 11.88 -13.30
C ASP A 164 3.57 12.27 -12.76
N SER A 165 4.00 11.63 -11.67
CA SER A 165 5.36 11.79 -11.11
C SER A 165 6.44 11.04 -11.90
N LEU A 166 6.08 10.07 -12.75
CA LEU A 166 7.03 9.24 -13.49
C LEU A 166 7.76 10.01 -14.60
N PRO A 167 8.98 9.62 -14.99
CA PRO A 167 9.66 10.15 -16.17
C PRO A 167 8.80 10.00 -17.44
N GLY A 168 8.86 10.96 -18.36
CA GLY A 168 7.99 11.04 -19.53
C GLY A 168 7.88 9.74 -20.31
N SER A 169 9.00 9.07 -20.59
CA SER A 169 9.04 7.79 -21.34
C SER A 169 8.33 6.62 -20.63
N ILE A 170 8.23 6.64 -19.30
CA ILE A 170 7.50 5.64 -18.52
C ILE A 170 6.05 6.12 -18.35
N ARG A 171 5.82 7.39 -18.00
CA ARG A 171 4.52 8.01 -17.76
C ARG A 171 3.54 7.80 -18.92
N GLU A 172 3.98 8.02 -20.17
CA GLU A 172 3.16 7.87 -21.37
C GLU A 172 2.61 6.44 -21.56
N ARG A 173 3.29 5.44 -21.01
CA ARG A 173 2.91 4.02 -21.10
C ARG A 173 2.29 3.47 -19.81
N ALA A 174 2.34 4.24 -18.72
CA ALA A 174 1.84 3.80 -17.45
C ALA A 174 0.32 3.87 -17.40
N ARG A 175 -0.30 2.76 -16.98
CA ARG A 175 -1.75 2.65 -16.74
C ARG A 175 -2.03 2.86 -15.26
N VAL A 176 -3.05 3.65 -14.95
CA VAL A 176 -3.49 3.83 -13.57
C VAL A 176 -4.47 2.71 -13.22
N ILE A 177 -4.11 1.92 -12.20
CA ILE A 177 -5.02 0.95 -11.58
C ILE A 177 -5.12 1.32 -10.12
N ARG A 178 -6.28 1.85 -9.72
CA ARG A 178 -6.56 2.19 -8.32
C ARG A 178 -6.98 0.93 -7.60
N TYR A 179 -6.17 0.52 -6.66
CA TYR A 179 -6.52 -0.59 -5.78
C TYR A 179 -7.66 -0.16 -4.85
N GLY A 180 -8.42 -1.13 -4.40
CA GLY A 180 -9.53 -0.95 -3.49
C GLY A 180 -9.38 -1.77 -2.23
N VAL A 181 -10.45 -1.81 -1.44
CA VAL A 181 -10.59 -2.63 -0.24
C VAL A 181 -11.94 -3.36 -0.28
N ASP A 182 -12.08 -4.42 0.50
CA ASP A 182 -13.39 -5.03 0.74
C ASP A 182 -14.12 -4.26 1.84
N ALA A 183 -14.84 -3.22 1.45
CA ALA A 183 -15.51 -2.34 2.37
C ALA A 183 -16.58 -3.09 3.21
N ALA A 184 -17.23 -4.09 2.66
CA ALA A 184 -18.24 -4.87 3.37
C ALA A 184 -17.61 -5.71 4.50
N GLU A 185 -16.51 -6.39 4.21
CA GLU A 185 -15.75 -7.14 5.22
C GLU A 185 -15.21 -6.21 6.30
N LEU A 186 -14.56 -5.11 5.92
CA LEU A 186 -13.96 -4.17 6.87
C LEU A 186 -14.99 -3.56 7.83
N ARG A 187 -16.21 -3.26 7.35
CA ARG A 187 -17.29 -2.73 8.20
C ARG A 187 -17.69 -3.66 9.32
N THR A 188 -17.48 -4.96 9.21
CA THR A 188 -17.78 -5.89 10.30
C THR A 188 -16.97 -5.59 11.56
N GLU A 189 -15.77 -5.01 11.41
CA GLU A 189 -14.91 -4.65 12.54
C GLU A 189 -15.50 -3.55 13.42
N THR A 190 -16.45 -2.75 12.92
CA THR A 190 -17.10 -1.68 13.73
C THR A 190 -17.84 -2.22 14.96
N GLN A 191 -18.27 -3.50 14.95
CA GLN A 191 -18.89 -4.16 16.10
C GLN A 191 -17.95 -4.24 17.32
N HIS A 192 -16.64 -4.17 17.10
CA HIS A 192 -15.62 -4.26 18.15
C HIS A 192 -15.31 -2.92 18.84
N ARG A 193 -15.99 -1.83 18.46
CA ARG A 193 -15.68 -0.49 18.96
C ARG A 193 -15.65 -0.40 20.49
N ALA A 194 -16.68 -0.87 21.16
CA ALA A 194 -16.75 -0.80 22.62
C ALA A 194 -15.65 -1.63 23.29
N GLU A 195 -15.37 -2.82 22.76
CA GLU A 195 -14.31 -3.69 23.26
C GLU A 195 -12.93 -3.06 23.10
N GLU A 196 -12.62 -2.49 21.93
CA GLU A 196 -11.30 -1.88 21.68
C GLU A 196 -11.12 -0.59 22.49
N ARG A 197 -12.17 0.23 22.66
CA ARG A 197 -12.13 1.40 23.55
C ARG A 197 -11.84 0.98 24.99
N GLY A 198 -12.52 -0.05 25.49
CA GLY A 198 -12.27 -0.60 26.82
C GLY A 198 -10.83 -1.12 27.00
N ARG A 199 -10.27 -1.84 25.99
CA ARG A 199 -8.88 -2.31 26.00
C ARG A 199 -7.86 -1.18 26.04
N LEU A 200 -8.18 -0.06 25.41
CA LEU A 200 -7.32 1.13 25.34
C LEU A 200 -7.53 2.08 26.51
N GLY A 201 -8.47 1.78 27.42
CA GLY A 201 -8.79 2.64 28.55
C GLY A 201 -9.35 4.00 28.12
N ILE A 202 -10.14 4.03 27.04
CA ILE A 202 -10.73 5.24 26.47
C ILE A 202 -12.15 5.41 27.03
N ALA A 203 -12.43 6.55 27.62
CA ALA A 203 -13.76 6.88 28.13
C ALA A 203 -14.75 7.19 26.97
N ASP A 204 -16.05 7.03 27.22
CA ASP A 204 -17.07 7.18 26.16
C ASP A 204 -17.19 8.62 25.62
N ASP A 205 -16.86 9.61 26.45
CA ASP A 205 -16.87 11.03 26.10
C ASP A 205 -15.56 11.52 25.44
N GLU A 206 -14.52 10.70 25.40
CA GLU A 206 -13.26 11.06 24.75
C GLU A 206 -13.35 10.87 23.22
N VAL A 207 -12.84 11.84 22.46
CA VAL A 207 -12.65 11.72 21.00
C VAL A 207 -11.29 11.11 20.70
N VAL A 208 -11.27 10.06 19.89
CA VAL A 208 -10.05 9.35 19.50
C VAL A 208 -9.61 9.75 18.10
N VAL A 209 -8.45 10.37 18.00
CA VAL A 209 -7.75 10.57 16.74
C VAL A 209 -6.77 9.42 16.54
N GLY A 210 -7.01 8.60 15.53
CA GLY A 210 -6.18 7.43 15.26
C GLY A 210 -5.37 7.53 13.99
N THR A 211 -4.22 6.88 13.97
CA THR A 211 -3.40 6.70 12.77
C THR A 211 -2.84 5.28 12.69
N VAL A 212 -2.81 4.74 11.48
CA VAL A 212 -2.22 3.42 11.20
C VAL A 212 -1.18 3.59 10.11
N ALA A 213 0.09 3.61 10.49
CA ALA A 213 1.19 3.77 9.55
C ALA A 213 2.53 3.32 10.15
N ASN A 214 3.47 2.90 9.31
CA ASN A 214 4.84 2.60 9.73
C ASN A 214 5.53 3.88 10.29
N LEU A 215 6.29 3.76 11.38
CA LEU A 215 7.01 4.87 12.01
C LEU A 215 8.25 5.25 11.19
N ARG A 216 8.02 5.95 10.08
CA ARG A 216 9.05 6.41 9.13
C ARG A 216 8.90 7.91 8.87
N ALA A 217 9.98 8.56 8.46
CA ALA A 217 10.00 9.99 8.17
C ALA A 217 8.92 10.42 7.16
N THR A 218 8.65 9.59 6.16
CA THR A 218 7.62 9.86 5.14
C THR A 218 6.20 9.93 5.69
N LYS A 219 5.94 9.45 6.92
CA LYS A 219 4.61 9.40 7.54
C LYS A 219 4.29 10.58 8.46
N GLY A 220 5.21 11.56 8.56
CA GLY A 220 4.97 12.84 9.21
C GLY A 220 4.61 12.79 10.70
N TYR A 221 5.01 11.71 11.41
CA TYR A 221 4.74 11.59 12.85
C TYR A 221 5.25 12.75 13.71
N PRO A 222 6.43 13.36 13.41
CA PRO A 222 6.87 14.55 14.13
C PRO A 222 5.86 15.71 14.07
N ASP A 223 5.24 15.93 12.91
CA ASP A 223 4.23 16.97 12.71
C ASP A 223 2.92 16.62 13.44
N LEU A 224 2.54 15.34 13.39
CA LEU A 224 1.37 14.84 14.13
C LEU A 224 1.52 15.03 15.64
N LEU A 225 2.70 14.77 16.21
CA LEU A 225 2.96 14.98 17.63
C LEU A 225 2.87 16.46 18.04
N VAL A 226 3.39 17.36 17.18
CA VAL A 226 3.27 18.81 17.39
C VAL A 226 1.80 19.25 17.32
N ALA A 227 1.06 18.78 16.32
CA ALA A 227 -0.37 19.05 16.20
C ALA A 227 -1.15 18.48 17.40
N ALA A 228 -0.84 17.27 17.85
CA ALA A 228 -1.49 16.63 18.98
C ALA A 228 -1.39 17.44 20.27
N LYS A 229 -0.20 18.02 20.54
CA LYS A 229 -0.02 18.94 21.70
C LYS A 229 -1.00 20.09 21.67
N GLU A 230 -1.16 20.72 20.52
CA GLU A 230 -2.08 21.86 20.37
C GLU A 230 -3.56 21.43 20.49
N VAL A 231 -3.91 20.29 19.88
CA VAL A 231 -5.28 19.72 19.99
C VAL A 231 -5.62 19.42 21.43
N VAL A 232 -4.77 18.69 22.16
CA VAL A 232 -4.98 18.34 23.57
C VAL A 232 -5.14 19.59 24.44
N ARG A 233 -4.31 20.61 24.22
CA ARG A 233 -4.37 21.88 24.92
C ARG A 233 -5.72 22.59 24.73
N ARG A 234 -6.32 22.52 23.54
CA ARG A 234 -7.55 23.24 23.17
C ARG A 234 -8.82 22.50 23.50
N THR A 235 -8.79 21.16 23.48
CA THR A 235 -10.02 20.35 23.59
C THR A 235 -10.14 19.61 24.92
N GLY A 236 -9.03 19.25 25.54
CA GLY A 236 -9.00 18.53 26.83
C GLY A 236 -9.41 17.06 26.76
N ALA A 237 -10.40 16.71 25.94
CA ALA A 237 -11.00 15.36 25.87
C ALA A 237 -10.61 14.57 24.61
N VAL A 238 -9.45 14.84 24.01
CA VAL A 238 -8.96 14.12 22.84
C VAL A 238 -7.80 13.20 23.21
N ARG A 239 -7.84 11.97 22.71
CA ARG A 239 -6.73 11.02 22.74
C ARG A 239 -6.21 10.70 21.35
N PHE A 240 -4.92 10.47 21.26
CA PHE A 240 -4.27 10.03 20.04
C PHE A 240 -3.81 8.57 20.19
N VAL A 241 -4.08 7.76 19.16
CA VAL A 241 -3.68 6.35 19.09
C VAL A 241 -2.97 6.09 17.79
N ALA A 242 -1.73 5.59 17.87
CA ALA A 242 -0.92 5.26 16.71
C ALA A 242 -0.58 3.77 16.68
N ALA A 243 -1.04 3.06 15.64
CA ALA A 243 -0.67 1.66 15.40
C ALA A 243 0.37 1.58 14.27
N GLY A 244 1.50 0.96 14.57
CA GLY A 244 2.61 0.76 13.64
C GLY A 244 3.94 0.64 14.37
N ARG A 245 4.96 0.24 13.63
CA ARG A 245 6.35 0.22 14.11
C ARG A 245 7.29 0.73 13.02
N GLY A 246 8.48 1.11 13.38
CA GLY A 246 9.48 1.57 12.42
C GLY A 246 10.73 2.13 13.06
N PRO A 247 11.70 2.53 12.23
CA PRO A 247 13.01 2.97 12.72
C PRO A 247 12.99 4.24 13.58
N LEU A 248 11.90 5.02 13.54
CA LEU A 248 11.78 6.25 14.32
C LEU A 248 11.09 6.06 15.68
N GLU A 249 10.81 4.83 16.11
CA GLU A 249 9.99 4.57 17.29
C GLU A 249 10.54 5.25 18.55
N ASP A 250 11.84 5.07 18.83
CA ASP A 250 12.47 5.64 20.01
C ASP A 250 12.51 7.18 19.96
N ASP A 251 12.85 7.75 18.82
CA ASP A 251 12.88 9.21 18.61
C ASP A 251 11.49 9.84 18.80
N LEU A 252 10.44 9.19 18.30
CA LEU A 252 9.05 9.65 18.40
C LEU A 252 8.54 9.53 19.85
N ARG A 253 8.89 8.48 20.57
CA ARG A 253 8.57 8.35 22.00
C ARG A 253 9.25 9.47 22.80
N ALA A 254 10.54 9.72 22.57
CA ALA A 254 11.24 10.82 23.20
C ALA A 254 10.65 12.20 22.84
N GLN A 255 10.21 12.41 21.59
CA GLN A 255 9.53 13.64 21.19
C GLN A 255 8.18 13.79 21.91
N LYS A 256 7.37 12.72 21.98
CA LYS A 256 6.11 12.67 22.72
C LYS A 256 6.31 13.13 24.17
N ASP A 257 7.34 12.61 24.85
CA ASP A 257 7.64 12.93 26.24
C ASP A 257 8.08 14.39 26.42
N ARG A 258 8.96 14.90 25.52
CA ARG A 258 9.33 16.34 25.51
C ARG A 258 8.16 17.29 25.28
N LEU A 259 7.15 16.84 24.53
CA LEU A 259 5.93 17.62 24.28
C LEU A 259 4.92 17.55 25.43
N GLY A 260 5.15 16.69 26.43
CA GLY A 260 4.28 16.52 27.59
C GLY A 260 2.96 15.85 27.26
N LEU A 261 2.90 15.01 26.23
CA LEU A 261 1.65 14.37 25.79
C LEU A 261 1.18 13.22 26.71
N GLY A 262 2.08 12.64 27.50
CA GLY A 262 1.74 11.59 28.48
C GLY A 262 0.84 10.50 27.89
N ASP A 263 -0.25 10.19 28.58
CA ASP A 263 -1.24 9.19 28.15
C ASP A 263 -2.21 9.69 27.06
N ARG A 264 -2.12 10.97 26.72
CA ARG A 264 -2.93 11.54 25.62
C ARG A 264 -2.47 11.10 24.23
N PHE A 265 -1.26 10.52 24.10
CA PHE A 265 -0.77 9.94 22.86
C PHE A 265 -0.17 8.55 23.13
N THR A 266 -0.78 7.51 22.55
CA THR A 266 -0.38 6.11 22.75
C THR A 266 0.18 5.50 21.46
N PHE A 267 1.40 4.96 21.53
CA PHE A 267 1.97 4.11 20.48
C PHE A 267 1.71 2.64 20.82
N LEU A 268 0.90 1.94 20.01
CA LEU A 268 0.54 0.54 20.21
C LEU A 268 1.58 -0.45 19.68
N GLY A 269 2.57 0.03 18.93
CA GLY A 269 3.46 -0.85 18.17
C GLY A 269 2.74 -1.50 16.99
N TYR A 270 3.31 -2.57 16.46
CA TYR A 270 2.69 -3.32 15.37
C TYR A 270 1.44 -4.06 15.84
N ARG A 271 0.33 -3.87 15.13
CA ARG A 271 -0.94 -4.56 15.32
C ARG A 271 -1.32 -5.30 14.03
N ALA A 272 -1.42 -6.62 14.11
CA ALA A 272 -1.88 -7.45 13.00
C ALA A 272 -3.38 -7.21 12.71
N ASP A 273 -4.12 -6.85 13.76
CA ASP A 273 -5.54 -6.51 13.77
C ASP A 273 -5.79 -4.99 13.73
N ALA A 274 -4.97 -4.26 12.96
CA ALA A 274 -5.00 -2.79 12.92
C ALA A 274 -6.39 -2.23 12.54
N VAL A 275 -7.11 -2.87 11.63
CA VAL A 275 -8.47 -2.46 11.23
C VAL A 275 -9.44 -2.55 12.41
N ARG A 276 -9.34 -3.61 13.22
CA ARG A 276 -10.11 -3.75 14.45
C ARG A 276 -9.80 -2.62 15.46
N VAL A 277 -8.51 -2.27 15.61
CA VAL A 277 -8.11 -1.12 16.44
C VAL A 277 -8.73 0.19 15.93
N MET A 278 -8.82 0.36 14.59
CA MET A 278 -9.44 1.54 13.99
C MET A 278 -10.92 1.69 14.34
N ALA A 279 -11.62 0.62 14.71
CA ALA A 279 -13.00 0.71 15.19
C ALA A 279 -13.12 1.57 16.46
N ALA A 280 -12.06 1.72 17.27
CA ALA A 280 -12.04 2.60 18.43
C ALA A 280 -11.96 4.10 18.09
N PHE A 281 -11.62 4.46 16.84
CA PHE A 281 -11.36 5.84 16.43
C PHE A 281 -12.65 6.61 16.14
N ASP A 282 -12.57 7.92 16.26
CA ASP A 282 -13.59 8.89 15.84
C ASP A 282 -13.15 9.70 14.64
N ILE A 283 -11.83 9.89 14.49
CA ILE A 283 -11.19 10.60 13.38
C ILE A 283 -9.95 9.80 12.97
N PHE A 284 -9.79 9.54 11.69
CA PHE A 284 -8.55 8.99 11.14
C PHE A 284 -7.63 10.13 10.70
N CYS A 285 -6.36 10.10 11.11
CA CYS A 285 -5.38 11.12 10.76
C CYS A 285 -4.22 10.52 9.95
N LEU A 286 -3.88 11.14 8.82
CA LEU A 286 -2.74 10.77 7.97
C LEU A 286 -1.87 12.00 7.70
N ALA A 287 -0.80 12.20 8.47
CA ALA A 287 0.10 13.36 8.40
C ALA A 287 1.27 13.19 7.42
N SER A 288 1.14 12.31 6.43
CA SER A 288 2.23 11.87 5.56
C SER A 288 2.83 12.99 4.70
N HIS A 289 4.12 12.91 4.45
CA HIS A 289 4.82 13.77 3.48
C HIS A 289 4.78 13.18 2.06
N TYR A 290 4.64 11.87 1.94
CA TYR A 290 4.55 11.14 0.66
C TYR A 290 3.62 9.96 0.77
N GLU A 291 2.74 9.81 -0.19
CA GLU A 291 1.89 8.63 -0.38
C GLU A 291 1.81 8.25 -1.86
N GLY A 292 1.56 6.97 -2.12
CA GLY A 292 1.13 6.51 -3.44
C GLY A 292 -0.39 6.46 -3.51
N LEU A 293 -0.95 5.42 -2.88
CA LEU A 293 -2.38 5.27 -2.60
C LEU A 293 -2.49 4.60 -1.22
N PRO A 294 -2.82 5.35 -0.14
CA PRO A 294 -2.74 4.83 1.22
C PRO A 294 -3.87 3.86 1.56
N ILE A 295 -3.53 2.58 1.76
CA ILE A 295 -4.51 1.53 2.08
C ILE A 295 -5.21 1.83 3.42
N ALA A 296 -4.47 2.25 4.46
CA ALA A 296 -5.06 2.58 5.74
C ALA A 296 -6.12 3.70 5.67
N LEU A 297 -6.00 4.62 4.71
CA LEU A 297 -7.02 5.63 4.44
C LEU A 297 -8.27 4.99 3.83
N MET A 298 -8.14 4.04 2.90
CA MET A 298 -9.27 3.31 2.34
C MET A 298 -9.98 2.45 3.39
N GLU A 299 -9.21 1.83 4.28
CA GLU A 299 -9.73 1.08 5.43
C GLU A 299 -10.51 2.01 6.39
N ALA A 300 -9.98 3.21 6.67
CA ALA A 300 -10.66 4.22 7.47
C ALA A 300 -11.99 4.67 6.84
N LEU A 301 -12.01 4.93 5.54
CA LEU A 301 -13.23 5.26 4.81
C LEU A 301 -14.26 4.12 4.89
N ALA A 302 -13.82 2.87 4.76
CA ALA A 302 -14.71 1.70 4.87
C ALA A 302 -15.38 1.60 6.25
N LEU A 303 -14.64 1.92 7.32
CA LEU A 303 -15.18 1.99 8.68
C LEU A 303 -16.08 3.24 8.92
N GLY A 304 -16.14 4.15 7.96
CA GLY A 304 -16.89 5.40 8.11
C GLY A 304 -16.19 6.40 9.03
N LEU A 305 -14.87 6.44 9.05
CA LEU A 305 -14.12 7.41 9.83
C LEU A 305 -13.92 8.71 9.03
N PRO A 306 -14.33 9.87 9.58
CA PRO A 306 -13.92 11.17 9.06
C PRO A 306 -12.40 11.26 9.02
N VAL A 307 -11.85 11.86 7.98
CA VAL A 307 -10.41 11.90 7.75
C VAL A 307 -9.85 13.30 7.92
N VAL A 308 -8.67 13.42 8.54
CA VAL A 308 -7.80 14.59 8.38
C VAL A 308 -6.50 14.10 7.77
N ALA A 309 -6.19 14.54 6.57
CA ALA A 309 -5.00 14.06 5.86
C ALA A 309 -4.24 15.18 5.17
N THR A 310 -2.95 14.96 4.97
CA THR A 310 -2.14 15.82 4.10
C THR A 310 -2.44 15.55 2.64
N ASP A 311 -2.53 16.61 1.84
CA ASP A 311 -2.75 16.54 0.39
C ASP A 311 -1.45 16.15 -0.32
N VAL A 312 -1.18 14.84 -0.37
CA VAL A 312 0.02 14.27 -1.00
C VAL A 312 -0.30 13.02 -1.81
N GLY A 313 0.33 12.88 -2.96
CA GLY A 313 0.19 11.69 -3.82
C GLY A 313 -1.26 11.40 -4.18
N GLY A 314 -1.71 10.16 -3.98
CA GLY A 314 -3.07 9.73 -4.28
C GLY A 314 -4.12 10.01 -3.19
N VAL A 315 -3.80 10.79 -2.14
CA VAL A 315 -4.77 11.10 -1.06
C VAL A 315 -5.97 11.86 -1.61
N ALA A 316 -5.76 12.91 -2.42
CA ALA A 316 -6.84 13.68 -3.05
C ALA A 316 -7.65 12.88 -4.11
N GLU A 317 -7.17 11.69 -4.48
CA GLU A 317 -7.97 10.77 -5.33
C GLU A 317 -8.92 9.90 -4.49
N LEU A 318 -8.70 9.81 -3.17
CA LEU A 318 -9.51 9.03 -2.25
C LEU A 318 -10.54 9.87 -1.49
N ILE A 319 -10.23 11.13 -1.19
CA ILE A 319 -11.12 12.03 -0.45
C ILE A 319 -11.25 13.38 -1.15
N THR A 320 -12.43 13.95 -1.06
CA THR A 320 -12.75 15.32 -1.49
C THR A 320 -12.79 16.20 -0.24
N ASP A 321 -12.02 17.30 -0.26
CA ASP A 321 -11.98 18.22 0.88
C ASP A 321 -13.38 18.70 1.28
N GLY A 322 -13.66 18.63 2.56
CA GLY A 322 -14.96 18.99 3.13
C GLY A 322 -16.06 17.93 3.06
N GLN A 323 -15.87 16.82 2.31
CA GLN A 323 -16.87 15.72 2.19
C GLN A 323 -16.50 14.54 3.10
N GLU A 324 -15.51 13.74 2.75
CA GLU A 324 -15.06 12.60 3.55
C GLU A 324 -14.11 13.02 4.66
N GLY A 325 -13.55 14.22 4.57
CA GLY A 325 -12.54 14.71 5.50
C GLY A 325 -12.04 16.11 5.18
N VAL A 326 -10.93 16.46 5.78
CA VAL A 326 -10.22 17.74 5.59
C VAL A 326 -8.81 17.46 5.05
N LEU A 327 -8.47 18.12 3.94
CA LEU A 327 -7.13 18.11 3.37
C LEU A 327 -6.32 19.31 3.86
N VAL A 328 -5.08 19.05 4.27
CA VAL A 328 -4.14 20.09 4.72
C VAL A 328 -2.81 19.98 3.96
N ALA A 329 -2.06 21.07 3.86
CA ALA A 329 -0.74 21.02 3.27
C ALA A 329 0.22 20.14 4.11
N PRO A 330 1.14 19.38 3.48
CA PRO A 330 2.14 18.60 4.21
C PRO A 330 3.11 19.53 4.98
N ALA A 331 3.67 18.99 6.08
CA ALA A 331 4.59 19.72 6.97
C ALA A 331 3.99 21.04 7.54
N GLN A 332 2.67 21.05 7.78
CA GLN A 332 1.96 22.18 8.38
C GLN A 332 1.23 21.73 9.67
N PRO A 333 1.94 21.48 10.78
CA PRO A 333 1.34 20.96 12.01
C PRO A 333 0.26 21.87 12.59
N ALA A 334 0.35 23.19 12.37
CA ALA A 334 -0.67 24.14 12.79
C ALA A 334 -2.00 23.94 12.03
N GLN A 335 -1.97 23.78 10.70
CA GLN A 335 -3.15 23.49 9.90
C GLN A 335 -3.75 22.13 10.26
N LEU A 336 -2.88 21.13 10.50
CA LEU A 336 -3.31 19.80 10.95
C LEU A 336 -4.05 19.90 12.30
N ALA A 337 -3.52 20.69 13.25
CA ALA A 337 -4.16 20.91 14.54
C ALA A 337 -5.53 21.60 14.40
N GLU A 338 -5.64 22.66 13.58
CA GLU A 338 -6.91 23.35 13.33
C GLU A 338 -7.98 22.40 12.77
N ALA A 339 -7.62 21.60 11.76
CA ALA A 339 -8.53 20.62 11.17
C ALA A 339 -8.99 19.59 12.21
N LEU A 340 -8.07 19.05 13.01
CA LEU A 340 -8.39 18.07 14.06
C LEU A 340 -9.26 18.68 15.17
N VAL A 341 -8.96 19.92 15.62
CA VAL A 341 -9.79 20.62 16.62
C VAL A 341 -11.21 20.85 16.10
N SER A 342 -11.34 21.32 14.85
CA SER A 342 -12.64 21.58 14.25
C SER A 342 -13.52 20.34 14.22
N LEU A 343 -12.95 19.18 13.85
CA LEU A 343 -13.70 17.93 13.85
C LEU A 343 -13.91 17.36 15.26
N ALA A 344 -12.95 17.51 16.16
CA ALA A 344 -13.11 17.02 17.54
C ALA A 344 -14.28 17.71 18.26
N LEU A 345 -14.49 18.99 18.01
CA LEU A 345 -15.55 19.79 18.66
C LEU A 345 -16.92 19.75 17.95
N ASP A 346 -17.00 19.18 16.73
CA ASP A 346 -18.23 19.15 15.95
C ASP A 346 -18.66 17.69 15.62
N PRO A 347 -19.45 17.07 16.51
CA PRO A 347 -19.93 15.71 16.30
C PRO A 347 -20.90 15.59 15.10
N ALA A 348 -21.67 16.65 14.78
CA ALA A 348 -22.58 16.63 13.65
C ALA A 348 -21.81 16.59 12.33
N ARG A 349 -20.74 17.38 12.22
CA ARG A 349 -19.85 17.37 11.06
C ARG A 349 -19.14 16.01 10.92
N ARG A 350 -18.66 15.41 12.03
CA ARG A 350 -18.10 14.05 11.98
C ARG A 350 -19.11 13.03 11.46
N ALA A 351 -20.37 13.08 11.93
CA ALA A 351 -21.41 12.16 11.48
C ALA A 351 -21.70 12.29 9.97
N ALA A 352 -21.82 13.51 9.46
CA ALA A 352 -22.02 13.76 8.04
C ALA A 352 -20.83 13.25 7.19
N MET A 353 -19.59 13.54 7.60
CA MET A 353 -18.40 13.05 6.92
C MET A 353 -18.29 11.52 6.98
N ALA A 354 -18.73 10.87 8.04
CA ALA A 354 -18.75 9.41 8.17
C ALA A 354 -19.67 8.75 7.13
N GLU A 355 -20.81 9.35 6.81
CA GLU A 355 -21.71 8.87 5.76
C GLU A 355 -21.05 8.97 4.38
N HIS A 356 -20.44 10.13 4.05
CA HIS A 356 -19.69 10.30 2.81
C HIS A 356 -18.50 9.33 2.71
N ALA A 357 -17.78 9.10 3.80
CA ALA A 357 -16.67 8.15 3.87
C ALA A 357 -17.11 6.73 3.48
N ARG A 358 -18.25 6.25 4.04
CA ARG A 358 -18.81 4.94 3.70
C ARG A 358 -19.21 4.86 2.22
N ALA A 359 -19.91 5.88 1.71
CA ALA A 359 -20.31 5.95 0.32
C ALA A 359 -19.08 5.96 -0.62
N ARG A 360 -18.03 6.67 -0.23
CA ARG A 360 -16.77 6.70 -0.97
C ARG A 360 -16.11 5.33 -1.00
N ALA A 361 -16.03 4.64 0.14
CA ALA A 361 -15.44 3.30 0.24
C ALA A 361 -16.14 2.28 -0.66
N ASP A 362 -17.46 2.38 -0.88
CA ASP A 362 -18.20 1.50 -1.78
C ASP A 362 -17.76 1.64 -3.26
N THR A 363 -17.07 2.71 -3.61
CA THR A 363 -16.48 2.90 -4.95
C THR A 363 -15.08 2.29 -5.07
N LEU A 364 -14.45 1.88 -3.96
CA LEU A 364 -13.09 1.36 -3.88
C LEU A 364 -13.11 -0.18 -3.83
N ASP A 365 -13.50 -0.83 -4.92
CA ASP A 365 -13.73 -2.28 -4.98
C ASP A 365 -12.43 -3.05 -5.24
N ALA A 366 -11.98 -3.86 -4.28
CA ALA A 366 -10.80 -4.70 -4.41
C ALA A 366 -10.93 -5.77 -5.53
N PRO A 367 -12.01 -6.55 -5.64
CA PRO A 367 -12.23 -7.47 -6.75
C PRO A 367 -12.12 -6.79 -8.13
N ARG A 368 -12.64 -5.58 -8.28
CA ARG A 368 -12.54 -4.82 -9.54
C ARG A 368 -11.10 -4.50 -9.90
N SER A 369 -10.33 -4.01 -8.94
CA SER A 369 -8.92 -3.67 -9.18
C SER A 369 -8.09 -4.89 -9.56
N VAL A 370 -8.37 -6.06 -8.98
CA VAL A 370 -7.73 -7.33 -9.35
C VAL A 370 -8.07 -7.70 -10.79
N ARG A 371 -9.35 -7.64 -11.20
CA ARG A 371 -9.77 -7.89 -12.59
C ARG A 371 -9.09 -6.93 -13.58
N GLU A 372 -8.87 -5.67 -13.22
CA GLU A 372 -8.16 -4.70 -14.06
C GLU A 372 -6.69 -5.10 -14.26
N VAL A 373 -5.98 -5.58 -13.22
CA VAL A 373 -4.62 -6.12 -13.34
C VAL A 373 -4.60 -7.39 -14.20
N GLU A 374 -5.56 -8.29 -14.00
CA GLU A 374 -5.67 -9.53 -14.78
C GLU A 374 -6.00 -9.28 -16.25
N ALA A 375 -6.76 -8.22 -16.56
CA ALA A 375 -7.00 -7.79 -17.94
C ALA A 375 -5.68 -7.37 -18.61
N VAL A 376 -4.78 -6.69 -17.87
CA VAL A 376 -3.43 -6.38 -18.37
C VAL A 376 -2.63 -7.66 -18.62
N TYR A 377 -2.70 -8.64 -17.72
CA TYR A 377 -2.01 -9.92 -17.92
C TYR A 377 -2.49 -10.64 -19.18
N ARG A 378 -3.82 -10.68 -19.42
CA ARG A 378 -4.38 -11.26 -20.66
C ARG A 378 -3.87 -10.55 -21.89
N GLU A 379 -3.91 -9.22 -21.90
CA GLU A 379 -3.48 -8.40 -23.03
C GLU A 379 -2.01 -8.66 -23.40
N ILE A 380 -1.11 -8.61 -22.41
CA ILE A 380 0.32 -8.79 -22.69
C ILE A 380 0.69 -10.23 -23.03
N ALA A 381 -0.08 -11.22 -22.57
CA ALA A 381 0.12 -12.62 -22.91
C ALA A 381 -0.36 -12.95 -24.34
N SER A 382 -1.42 -12.29 -24.84
CA SER A 382 -1.97 -12.52 -26.17
C SER A 382 -1.16 -11.88 -27.32
N VAL A 383 -0.29 -10.91 -27.04
CA VAL A 383 0.53 -10.19 -28.05
C VAL A 383 1.65 -11.07 -28.64
N GLU A 384 1.86 -12.30 -28.16
CA GLU A 384 2.97 -13.17 -28.61
C GLU A 384 2.81 -13.74 -30.03
N ASP A 385 1.58 -13.88 -30.54
CA ASP A 385 1.35 -14.52 -31.86
C ASP A 385 1.50 -13.59 -33.08
N ALA A 386 1.54 -12.27 -32.87
CA ALA A 386 1.67 -11.32 -33.98
C ALA A 386 3.14 -10.96 -34.33
N ALA A 387 4.12 -11.38 -33.51
CA ALA A 387 5.53 -11.00 -33.66
C ALA A 387 6.49 -12.21 -33.88
N ARG A 388 5.96 -13.44 -34.02
CA ARG A 388 6.67 -14.66 -34.47
C ARG A 388 6.29 -15.00 -35.88
#